data_26360e39ae9db575bd0b872bde4aac82
#
_entry.id   26360e39ae9db575bd0b872bde4aac82
#
_cell.length_a   1.000
_cell.length_b   1.000
_cell.length_c   1.000
_cell.angle_alpha   90.00
_cell.angle_beta   90.00
_cell.angle_gamma   90.00
#
_symmetry.space_group_name_H-M   'P 1'
#
loop_
_entity.id
_entity.type
_entity.pdbx_description
1 polymer ?
#
loop_
_entity_poly.entity_id
_entity_poly.type
_entity_poly.pdbx_seq_one_letter_code
_entity_poly.pdbx_strand_id
1 'polypeptide(L)'
;MALDAKKLVFEPIRVEDSVRIAPYFYRRPNKTCDSCALDSYLWAEYCDTRIAEWEDKALFILMEKDGEQYTATPYCDEKDLPQYFDLIKDYFNQVLKKPLKIYLADEEAVKYLHLEEDPRFIVREEEDYKDYLYDAEELRTLPGKRFHKKKNLVNKFKREYEGRWEYRSIRCLEKQAVWDFLDRWYTHRVKEEGNGEETLEYEIKGIHEVLQNCFAIDHYIGGIFIDGKLEAFSIGAYNPREEMASISIEKGNPNVPGIYQVINQEFLLHEFPQAKLVNREDDMGLQGLRKAKESYNPIGFARKYMVLQKDFQGYEKYLTDKYEEEVEDYE
;
A
#
# COMPACT_ATOMS: atom_id res chain seq x y z
N MET A 1 28.71 -2.24 -19.68
CA MET A 1 28.62 -0.80 -20.01
C MET A 1 27.67 -0.19 -19.00
N ALA A 2 27.98 1.00 -18.47
CA ALA A 2 27.03 1.72 -17.63
C ALA A 2 25.79 2.07 -18.44
N LEU A 3 24.60 1.96 -17.81
CA LEU A 3 23.34 2.31 -18.43
C LEU A 3 23.25 3.85 -18.54
N ASP A 4 22.59 4.34 -19.57
CA ASP A 4 22.46 5.78 -19.81
C ASP A 4 21.15 6.31 -19.19
N ALA A 5 21.24 6.95 -18.05
CA ALA A 5 20.11 7.50 -17.31
C ALA A 5 19.26 8.50 -18.09
N LYS A 6 19.83 9.17 -19.08
CA LYS A 6 19.09 10.11 -19.95
C LYS A 6 18.06 9.43 -20.85
N LYS A 7 18.12 8.09 -20.96
CA LYS A 7 17.14 7.31 -21.71
C LYS A 7 15.91 6.94 -20.89
N LEU A 8 15.92 7.14 -19.56
CA LEU A 8 14.71 7.01 -18.74
C LEU A 8 13.76 8.15 -19.07
N VAL A 9 12.61 7.81 -19.60
CA VAL A 9 11.53 8.77 -19.91
C VAL A 9 10.35 8.43 -19.02
N PHE A 10 10.07 9.32 -18.07
CA PHE A 10 8.96 9.15 -17.14
C PHE A 10 7.69 9.75 -17.71
N GLU A 11 6.63 8.96 -17.81
CA GLU A 11 5.29 9.37 -18.22
C GLU A 11 4.30 9.14 -17.07
N PRO A 12 3.22 9.93 -16.95
CA PRO A 12 2.18 9.67 -15.97
C PRO A 12 1.67 8.23 -16.10
N ILE A 13 1.48 7.56 -14.96
CA ILE A 13 0.89 6.22 -14.96
C ILE A 13 -0.54 6.29 -15.49
N ARG A 14 -0.90 5.38 -16.38
CA ARG A 14 -2.23 5.29 -17.01
C ARG A 14 -2.82 3.91 -16.78
N VAL A 15 -4.12 3.85 -16.78
CA VAL A 15 -4.84 2.59 -16.59
C VAL A 15 -4.47 1.54 -17.64
N GLU A 16 -4.22 1.96 -18.88
CA GLU A 16 -3.80 1.10 -19.99
C GLU A 16 -2.45 0.40 -19.72
N ASP A 17 -1.65 0.96 -18.82
CA ASP A 17 -0.35 0.39 -18.46
C ASP A 17 -0.48 -0.84 -17.54
N SER A 18 -1.61 -1.02 -16.84
CA SER A 18 -1.75 -1.94 -15.71
C SER A 18 -1.35 -3.38 -16.06
N VAL A 19 -1.84 -3.92 -17.17
CA VAL A 19 -1.52 -5.29 -17.61
C VAL A 19 -0.03 -5.43 -17.95
N ARG A 20 0.57 -4.37 -18.49
CA ARG A 20 1.98 -4.34 -18.91
C ARG A 20 2.92 -4.23 -17.70
N ILE A 21 2.56 -3.42 -16.71
CA ILE A 21 3.44 -3.18 -15.56
C ILE A 21 3.27 -4.19 -14.42
N ALA A 22 2.10 -4.82 -14.27
CA ALA A 22 1.84 -5.76 -13.18
C ALA A 22 2.92 -6.85 -12.98
N PRO A 23 3.49 -7.48 -14.04
CA PRO A 23 4.52 -8.50 -13.86
C PRO A 23 5.81 -8.02 -13.19
N TYR A 24 6.12 -6.73 -13.23
CA TYR A 24 7.34 -6.21 -12.62
C TYR A 24 7.29 -6.27 -11.10
N PHE A 25 6.11 -6.08 -10.49
CA PHE A 25 5.93 -6.09 -9.04
C PHE A 25 6.27 -7.44 -8.40
N TYR A 26 6.24 -8.52 -9.18
CA TYR A 26 6.48 -9.89 -8.70
C TYR A 26 7.89 -10.42 -9.04
N ARG A 27 8.80 -9.60 -9.61
CA ARG A 27 10.12 -10.06 -10.06
C ARG A 27 11.09 -10.34 -8.93
N ARG A 28 10.97 -9.67 -7.78
CA ARG A 28 11.79 -9.88 -6.60
C ARG A 28 10.93 -10.02 -5.34
N PRO A 29 11.49 -10.57 -4.24
CA PRO A 29 10.81 -10.57 -2.96
C PRO A 29 10.47 -9.14 -2.51
N ASN A 30 9.23 -8.94 -2.08
CA ASN A 30 8.75 -7.71 -1.46
C ASN A 30 7.41 -7.98 -0.78
N LYS A 31 7.34 -7.77 0.54
CA LYS A 31 6.14 -7.98 1.34
C LYS A 31 5.42 -6.71 1.73
N THR A 32 5.87 -5.56 1.24
CA THR A 32 5.15 -4.29 1.46
C THR A 32 3.86 -4.25 0.62
N CYS A 33 2.94 -3.37 0.97
CA CYS A 33 1.73 -3.12 0.17
C CYS A 33 2.08 -2.70 -1.26
N ASP A 34 3.18 -1.95 -1.44
CA ASP A 34 3.71 -1.51 -2.75
C ASP A 34 4.16 -2.67 -3.66
N SER A 35 4.09 -3.92 -3.21
CA SER A 35 4.38 -5.11 -4.02
C SER A 35 3.25 -5.54 -4.95
N CYS A 36 2.18 -4.74 -5.06
CA CYS A 36 1.09 -4.91 -6.00
C CYS A 36 0.85 -3.60 -6.77
N ALA A 37 0.50 -3.70 -8.05
CA ALA A 37 0.25 -2.52 -8.89
C ALA A 37 -0.95 -1.68 -8.42
N LEU A 38 -1.87 -2.26 -7.65
CA LEU A 38 -3.10 -1.61 -7.18
C LEU A 38 -2.83 -0.29 -6.47
N ASP A 39 -1.86 -0.26 -5.54
CA ASP A 39 -1.56 0.93 -4.75
C ASP A 39 -0.98 2.07 -5.59
N SER A 40 -0.24 1.73 -6.67
CA SER A 40 0.23 2.73 -7.63
C SER A 40 -0.92 3.48 -8.33
N TYR A 41 -2.10 2.86 -8.44
CA TYR A 41 -3.31 3.51 -8.99
C TYR A 41 -4.16 4.19 -7.92
N LEU A 42 -4.28 3.61 -6.74
CA LEU A 42 -5.01 4.22 -5.62
C LEU A 42 -4.43 5.57 -5.23
N TRP A 43 -3.10 5.72 -5.29
CA TRP A 43 -2.38 6.91 -4.87
C TRP A 43 -1.78 7.73 -6.02
N ALA A 44 -2.11 7.40 -7.28
CA ALA A 44 -1.53 8.02 -8.47
C ALA A 44 -1.65 9.54 -8.48
N GLU A 45 -2.84 10.08 -8.18
CA GLU A 45 -3.10 11.52 -8.16
C GLU A 45 -2.44 12.20 -6.96
N TYR A 46 -2.42 11.54 -5.80
CA TYR A 46 -1.83 12.07 -4.57
C TYR A 46 -0.31 12.29 -4.68
N CYS A 47 0.37 11.39 -5.41
CA CYS A 47 1.82 11.39 -5.54
C CYS A 47 2.32 11.83 -6.92
N ASP A 48 1.47 12.36 -7.82
CA ASP A 48 1.82 12.61 -9.24
C ASP A 48 2.68 11.47 -9.81
N THR A 49 2.17 10.25 -9.74
CA THR A 49 2.93 9.03 -10.04
C THR A 49 3.23 8.92 -11.51
N ARG A 50 4.50 8.76 -11.84
CA ARG A 50 5.03 8.56 -13.20
C ARG A 50 5.85 7.28 -13.26
N ILE A 51 5.85 6.64 -14.41
CA ILE A 51 6.57 5.39 -14.64
C ILE A 51 7.53 5.50 -15.82
N ALA A 52 8.62 4.77 -15.73
CA ALA A 52 9.55 4.53 -16.84
C ALA A 52 9.95 3.05 -16.86
N GLU A 53 10.12 2.49 -18.06
CA GLU A 53 10.57 1.11 -18.23
C GLU A 53 11.95 1.08 -18.89
N TRP A 54 12.72 0.06 -18.55
CA TRP A 54 14.00 -0.22 -19.18
C TRP A 54 13.98 -1.61 -19.81
N GLU A 55 13.90 -1.67 -21.15
CA GLU A 55 14.07 -2.88 -21.96
C GLU A 55 13.26 -4.10 -21.45
N ASP A 56 12.04 -3.90 -21.02
CA ASP A 56 11.18 -4.93 -20.41
C ASP A 56 11.83 -5.66 -19.20
N LYS A 57 12.87 -5.08 -18.60
CA LYS A 57 13.63 -5.69 -17.49
C LYS A 57 13.41 -5.00 -16.15
N ALA A 58 13.16 -3.71 -16.15
CA ALA A 58 12.91 -2.95 -14.94
C ALA A 58 11.84 -1.89 -15.13
N LEU A 59 11.04 -1.69 -14.08
CA LEU A 59 10.09 -0.60 -13.95
C LEU A 59 10.58 0.35 -12.85
N PHE A 60 10.52 1.64 -13.14
CA PHE A 60 10.84 2.73 -12.22
C PHE A 60 9.58 3.55 -11.96
N ILE A 61 9.37 3.92 -10.72
CA ILE A 61 8.27 4.80 -10.31
C ILE A 61 8.88 6.08 -9.76
N LEU A 62 8.55 7.21 -10.36
CA LEU A 62 8.88 8.55 -9.89
C LEU A 62 7.61 9.18 -9.34
N MET A 63 7.71 9.76 -8.16
CA MET A 63 6.60 10.42 -7.48
C MET A 63 7.01 11.86 -7.16
N GLU A 64 6.03 12.74 -7.13
CA GLU A 64 6.22 14.13 -6.70
C GLU A 64 5.10 14.54 -5.75
N LYS A 65 5.45 15.07 -4.59
CA LYS A 65 4.51 15.65 -3.64
C LYS A 65 5.14 16.88 -3.00
N ASP A 66 4.35 17.95 -2.88
CA ASP A 66 4.76 19.22 -2.26
C ASP A 66 6.04 19.82 -2.88
N GLY A 67 6.28 19.57 -4.19
CA GLY A 67 7.48 20.00 -4.92
C GLY A 67 8.71 19.13 -4.68
N GLU A 68 8.60 18.08 -3.88
CA GLU A 68 9.67 17.12 -3.62
C GLU A 68 9.50 15.87 -4.49
N GLN A 69 10.59 15.47 -5.16
CA GLN A 69 10.62 14.29 -6.02
C GLN A 69 11.32 13.14 -5.28
N TYR A 70 10.72 11.96 -5.34
CA TYR A 70 11.24 10.73 -4.79
C TYR A 70 10.86 9.53 -5.66
N THR A 71 11.48 8.41 -5.44
CA THR A 71 11.26 7.19 -6.22
C THR A 71 10.99 6.01 -5.29
N ALA A 72 10.35 4.97 -5.83
CA ALA A 72 10.36 3.64 -5.23
C ALA A 72 11.67 2.91 -5.55
N THR A 73 11.94 1.83 -4.83
CA THR A 73 12.99 0.88 -5.21
C THR A 73 12.64 0.25 -6.57
N PRO A 74 13.58 0.10 -7.52
CA PRO A 74 13.28 -0.46 -8.84
C PRO A 74 12.63 -1.84 -8.79
N TYR A 75 11.60 -2.05 -9.60
CA TYR A 75 10.94 -3.33 -9.77
C TYR A 75 11.60 -4.12 -10.90
N CYS A 76 12.43 -5.08 -10.55
CA CYS A 76 13.23 -5.87 -11.48
C CYS A 76 13.59 -7.23 -10.87
N ASP A 77 14.28 -8.10 -11.60
CA ASP A 77 14.87 -9.30 -11.01
C ASP A 77 15.88 -8.89 -9.93
N GLU A 78 15.89 -9.59 -8.80
CA GLU A 78 16.74 -9.27 -7.64
C GLU A 78 18.23 -9.16 -8.00
N LYS A 79 18.74 -10.10 -8.83
CA LYS A 79 20.14 -10.10 -9.30
C LYS A 79 20.53 -8.84 -10.08
N ASP A 80 19.56 -8.18 -10.69
CA ASP A 80 19.76 -6.99 -11.53
C ASP A 80 19.49 -5.69 -10.74
N LEU A 81 19.03 -5.80 -9.50
CA LEU A 81 18.67 -4.65 -8.66
C LEU A 81 19.83 -3.65 -8.48
N PRO A 82 21.11 -4.05 -8.25
CA PRO A 82 22.20 -3.08 -8.10
C PRO A 82 22.41 -2.19 -9.33
N GLN A 83 22.32 -2.74 -10.54
CA GLN A 83 22.51 -1.94 -11.77
C GLN A 83 21.37 -0.96 -12.01
N TYR A 84 20.13 -1.34 -11.66
CA TYR A 84 18.98 -0.45 -11.82
C TYR A 84 18.85 0.57 -10.69
N PHE A 85 19.33 0.23 -9.50
CA PHE A 85 19.53 1.19 -8.42
C PHE A 85 20.53 2.29 -8.80
N ASP A 86 21.68 1.90 -9.39
CA ASP A 86 22.63 2.87 -9.92
C ASP A 86 22.04 3.71 -11.06
N LEU A 87 21.23 3.11 -11.93
CA LEU A 87 20.58 3.83 -13.03
C LEU A 87 19.62 4.91 -12.53
N ILE A 88 18.76 4.61 -11.55
CA ILE A 88 17.86 5.62 -11.00
C ILE A 88 18.61 6.69 -10.18
N LYS A 89 19.67 6.31 -9.46
CA LYS A 89 20.56 7.28 -8.80
C LYS A 89 21.16 8.24 -9.80
N ASP A 90 21.70 7.71 -10.91
CA ASP A 90 22.24 8.51 -11.99
C ASP A 90 21.20 9.42 -12.64
N TYR A 91 19.96 8.98 -12.76
CA TYR A 91 18.87 9.82 -13.25
C TYR A 91 18.62 11.02 -12.31
N PHE A 92 18.54 10.78 -11.00
CA PHE A 92 18.41 11.85 -10.02
C PHE A 92 19.59 12.83 -10.11
N ASN A 93 20.82 12.33 -10.16
CA ASN A 93 22.03 13.17 -10.16
C ASN A 93 22.25 13.92 -11.49
N GLN A 94 22.06 13.24 -12.63
CA GLN A 94 22.45 13.77 -13.93
C GLN A 94 21.30 14.50 -14.63
N VAL A 95 20.05 14.06 -14.44
CA VAL A 95 18.89 14.62 -15.12
C VAL A 95 18.16 15.61 -14.19
N LEU A 96 17.75 15.17 -13.00
CA LEU A 96 17.02 16.01 -12.05
C LEU A 96 17.91 16.99 -11.29
N LYS A 97 19.26 16.75 -11.24
CA LYS A 97 20.23 17.54 -10.47
C LYS A 97 19.92 17.58 -8.97
N LYS A 98 19.50 16.45 -8.43
CA LYS A 98 19.10 16.22 -7.05
C LYS A 98 19.78 14.96 -6.48
N PRO A 99 19.93 14.81 -5.15
CA PRO A 99 20.29 13.52 -4.55
C PRO A 99 19.20 12.49 -4.80
N LEU A 100 19.58 11.21 -4.89
CA LEU A 100 18.59 10.15 -4.86
C LEU A 100 17.83 10.18 -3.54
N LYS A 101 16.50 10.16 -3.61
CA LYS A 101 15.61 9.97 -2.47
C LYS A 101 14.63 8.85 -2.78
N ILE A 102 14.65 7.80 -1.95
CA ILE A 102 13.64 6.75 -1.97
C ILE A 102 12.80 6.89 -0.72
N TYR A 103 11.52 6.97 -0.89
CA TYR A 103 10.57 6.99 0.21
C TYR A 103 9.88 5.63 0.28
N LEU A 104 9.87 5.04 1.49
CA LEU A 104 9.30 3.71 1.76
C LEU A 104 9.99 2.58 0.98
N ALA A 105 11.34 2.61 0.89
CA ALA A 105 12.11 1.48 0.35
C ALA A 105 11.82 0.20 1.15
N ASP A 106 11.57 -0.90 0.46
CA ASP A 106 11.31 -2.18 1.10
C ASP A 106 12.56 -2.80 1.74
N GLU A 107 12.37 -3.49 2.85
CA GLU A 107 13.44 -4.10 3.66
C GLU A 107 14.30 -5.08 2.85
N GLU A 108 13.69 -5.86 1.95
CA GLU A 108 14.39 -6.84 1.13
C GLU A 108 15.41 -6.15 0.22
N ALA A 109 15.04 -5.04 -0.42
CA ALA A 109 15.94 -4.28 -1.27
C ALA A 109 17.03 -3.56 -0.47
N VAL A 110 16.69 -2.97 0.67
CA VAL A 110 17.67 -2.31 1.57
C VAL A 110 18.76 -3.30 1.98
N LYS A 111 18.37 -4.52 2.37
CA LYS A 111 19.30 -5.61 2.74
C LYS A 111 20.11 -6.12 1.55
N TYR A 112 19.46 -6.36 0.42
CA TYR A 112 20.15 -6.89 -0.77
C TYR A 112 21.21 -5.94 -1.31
N LEU A 113 20.94 -4.64 -1.25
CA LEU A 113 21.85 -3.58 -1.68
C LEU A 113 22.85 -3.15 -0.59
N HIS A 114 22.76 -3.70 0.63
CA HIS A 114 23.58 -3.32 1.80
C HIS A 114 23.57 -1.81 2.08
N LEU A 115 22.40 -1.16 1.94
CA LEU A 115 22.30 0.29 2.00
C LEU A 115 22.59 0.85 3.40
N GLU A 116 22.29 0.11 4.48
CA GLU A 116 22.55 0.55 5.85
C GLU A 116 24.06 0.61 6.18
N GLU A 117 24.88 -0.22 5.48
CA GLU A 117 26.34 -0.23 5.63
C GLU A 117 27.06 0.70 4.64
N ASP A 118 26.33 1.26 3.66
CA ASP A 118 26.92 2.10 2.63
C ASP A 118 26.99 3.57 3.08
N PRO A 119 28.19 4.13 3.33
CA PRO A 119 28.33 5.50 3.85
C PRO A 119 27.84 6.59 2.89
N ARG A 120 27.51 6.23 1.65
CA ARG A 120 26.94 7.16 0.67
C ARG A 120 25.48 7.46 0.90
N PHE A 121 24.80 6.73 1.79
CA PHE A 121 23.38 6.88 2.03
C PHE A 121 23.07 7.10 3.51
N ILE A 122 22.02 7.85 3.76
CA ILE A 122 21.30 7.87 5.03
C ILE A 122 20.12 6.92 4.87
N VAL A 123 20.02 5.93 5.74
CA VAL A 123 18.93 4.93 5.72
C VAL A 123 18.25 4.94 7.07
N ARG A 124 16.93 5.14 7.09
CA ARG A 124 16.13 5.20 8.33
C ARG A 124 14.85 4.41 8.19
N GLU A 125 14.56 3.60 9.19
CA GLU A 125 13.28 2.90 9.25
C GLU A 125 12.15 3.91 9.52
N GLU A 126 11.10 3.82 8.72
CA GLU A 126 9.87 4.60 8.88
C GLU A 126 8.86 3.80 9.72
N GLU A 127 9.02 3.91 11.05
CA GLU A 127 8.28 3.12 12.05
C GLU A 127 6.75 3.21 11.91
N ASP A 128 6.22 4.36 11.51
CA ASP A 128 4.80 4.61 11.37
C ASP A 128 4.23 4.05 10.05
N TYR A 129 5.11 3.69 9.10
CA TYR A 129 4.75 3.21 7.76
C TYR A 129 5.07 1.74 7.51
N LYS A 130 5.51 0.99 8.51
CA LYS A 130 5.71 -0.47 8.39
C LYS A 130 4.38 -1.18 8.27
N ASP A 131 4.26 -2.09 7.31
CA ASP A 131 3.03 -2.84 7.11
C ASP A 131 2.89 -3.99 8.11
N TYR A 132 1.66 -4.20 8.55
CA TYR A 132 1.30 -5.29 9.45
C TYR A 132 1.06 -6.58 8.69
N LEU A 133 1.81 -7.62 9.00
CA LEU A 133 1.71 -8.95 8.38
C LEU A 133 1.01 -9.95 9.31
N TYR A 134 0.09 -10.72 8.73
CA TYR A 134 -0.73 -11.67 9.48
C TYR A 134 -0.72 -13.05 8.79
N ASP A 135 -0.90 -14.10 9.59
CA ASP A 135 -1.24 -15.42 9.06
C ASP A 135 -2.67 -15.41 8.49
N ALA A 136 -2.79 -15.79 7.23
CA ALA A 136 -4.07 -15.73 6.52
C ALA A 136 -5.10 -16.70 7.08
N GLU A 137 -4.68 -17.90 7.50
CA GLU A 137 -5.58 -18.90 8.08
C GLU A 137 -6.11 -18.45 9.45
N GLU A 138 -5.26 -17.78 10.24
CA GLU A 138 -5.70 -17.23 11.52
C GLU A 138 -6.72 -16.11 11.36
N LEU A 139 -6.57 -15.24 10.36
CA LEU A 139 -7.57 -14.20 10.10
C LEU A 139 -8.89 -14.79 9.55
N ARG A 140 -8.82 -15.86 8.75
CA ARG A 140 -10.02 -16.56 8.25
C ARG A 140 -10.79 -17.30 9.35
N THR A 141 -10.09 -17.92 10.31
CA THR A 141 -10.71 -18.83 11.29
C THR A 141 -10.87 -18.24 12.68
N LEU A 142 -10.11 -17.20 13.01
CA LEU A 142 -10.05 -16.55 14.33
C LEU A 142 -9.89 -17.57 15.48
N PRO A 143 -8.80 -18.37 15.52
CA PRO A 143 -8.66 -19.49 16.43
C PRO A 143 -8.19 -19.06 17.81
N GLY A 144 -8.60 -19.83 18.83
CA GLY A 144 -8.04 -19.74 20.18
C GLY A 144 -8.39 -18.48 20.97
N LYS A 145 -7.75 -18.33 22.13
CA LYS A 145 -8.06 -17.27 23.10
C LYS A 145 -7.72 -15.86 22.60
N ARG A 146 -6.65 -15.73 21.83
CA ARG A 146 -6.17 -14.43 21.33
C ARG A 146 -7.16 -13.75 20.37
N PHE A 147 -7.96 -14.54 19.64
CA PHE A 147 -8.99 -14.03 18.74
C PHE A 147 -10.41 -14.05 19.34
N HIS A 148 -10.58 -14.49 20.60
CA HIS A 148 -11.89 -14.66 21.21
C HIS A 148 -12.80 -13.42 21.11
N LYS A 149 -12.24 -12.22 21.34
CA LYS A 149 -13.00 -10.96 21.24
C LYS A 149 -13.48 -10.72 19.79
N LYS A 150 -12.63 -10.96 18.79
CA LYS A 150 -12.97 -10.80 17.37
C LYS A 150 -14.03 -11.80 16.96
N LYS A 151 -13.83 -13.07 17.31
CA LYS A 151 -14.80 -14.14 17.04
C LYS A 151 -16.17 -13.89 17.67
N ASN A 152 -16.21 -13.33 18.88
CA ASN A 152 -17.47 -12.97 19.53
C ASN A 152 -18.19 -11.86 18.79
N LEU A 153 -17.47 -10.85 18.25
CA LEU A 153 -18.09 -9.80 17.43
C LEU A 153 -18.66 -10.35 16.13
N VAL A 154 -17.91 -11.23 15.44
CA VAL A 154 -18.40 -11.93 14.24
C VAL A 154 -19.66 -12.75 14.55
N ASN A 155 -19.63 -13.56 15.61
CA ASN A 155 -20.76 -14.40 15.99
C ASN A 155 -21.96 -13.56 16.41
N LYS A 156 -21.75 -12.43 17.10
CA LYS A 156 -22.82 -11.49 17.47
C LYS A 156 -23.45 -10.91 16.21
N PHE A 157 -22.65 -10.41 15.27
CA PHE A 157 -23.14 -9.89 14.00
C PHE A 157 -23.95 -10.93 13.23
N LYS A 158 -23.37 -12.13 13.01
CA LYS A 158 -24.04 -13.21 12.25
C LYS A 158 -25.39 -13.61 12.85
N ARG A 159 -25.53 -13.57 14.18
CA ARG A 159 -26.79 -13.85 14.88
C ARG A 159 -27.79 -12.68 14.79
N GLU A 160 -27.31 -11.43 14.93
CA GLU A 160 -28.16 -10.24 14.90
C GLU A 160 -28.78 -9.99 13.53
N TYR A 161 -28.04 -10.32 12.48
CA TYR A 161 -28.46 -10.15 11.09
C TYR A 161 -28.77 -11.46 10.36
N GLU A 162 -29.05 -12.54 11.10
CA GLU A 162 -29.37 -13.85 10.52
C GLU A 162 -30.50 -13.74 9.48
N GLY A 163 -30.23 -14.31 8.26
CA GLY A 163 -31.14 -14.25 7.12
C GLY A 163 -31.28 -12.87 6.45
N ARG A 164 -30.55 -11.85 6.94
CA ARG A 164 -30.62 -10.47 6.43
C ARG A 164 -29.31 -9.97 5.85
N TRP A 165 -28.21 -10.65 6.11
CA TRP A 165 -26.89 -10.28 5.61
C TRP A 165 -26.36 -11.31 4.62
N GLU A 166 -25.52 -10.85 3.71
CA GLU A 166 -24.78 -11.68 2.78
C GLU A 166 -23.42 -11.03 2.46
N TYR A 167 -22.42 -11.87 2.16
CA TYR A 167 -21.21 -11.43 1.51
C TYR A 167 -21.38 -11.58 0.00
N ARG A 168 -20.89 -10.60 -0.76
CA ARG A 168 -20.82 -10.68 -2.23
C ARG A 168 -19.46 -10.16 -2.71
N SER A 169 -18.83 -10.89 -3.65
CA SER A 169 -17.79 -10.32 -4.50
C SER A 169 -18.43 -9.24 -5.37
N ILE A 170 -17.89 -8.03 -5.34
CA ILE A 170 -18.45 -6.89 -6.07
C ILE A 170 -17.80 -6.83 -7.45
N ARG A 171 -18.62 -7.00 -8.49
CA ARG A 171 -18.17 -6.92 -9.88
C ARG A 171 -18.26 -5.50 -10.41
N CYS A 172 -17.54 -5.21 -11.49
CA CYS A 172 -17.51 -3.89 -12.14
C CYS A 172 -18.90 -3.28 -12.42
N LEU A 173 -19.91 -4.11 -12.70
CA LEU A 173 -21.27 -3.63 -12.95
C LEU A 173 -22.02 -3.21 -11.65
N GLU A 174 -21.50 -3.60 -10.48
CA GLU A 174 -22.09 -3.33 -9.18
C GLU A 174 -21.38 -2.16 -8.44
N LYS A 175 -20.41 -1.50 -9.08
CA LYS A 175 -19.63 -0.41 -8.50
C LYS A 175 -20.47 0.74 -7.92
N GLN A 176 -21.69 0.94 -8.41
CA GLN A 176 -22.59 1.97 -7.88
C GLN A 176 -22.87 1.77 -6.38
N ALA A 177 -22.97 0.52 -5.92
CA ALA A 177 -23.19 0.25 -4.50
C ALA A 177 -22.02 0.74 -3.62
N VAL A 178 -20.78 0.66 -4.12
CA VAL A 178 -19.59 1.17 -3.43
C VAL A 178 -19.59 2.70 -3.41
N TRP A 179 -19.92 3.35 -4.51
CA TRP A 179 -20.02 4.80 -4.57
C TRP A 179 -21.11 5.32 -3.61
N ASP A 180 -22.30 4.74 -3.63
CA ASP A 180 -23.38 5.12 -2.73
C ASP A 180 -23.01 4.91 -1.25
N PHE A 181 -22.20 3.88 -0.96
CA PHE A 181 -21.67 3.65 0.38
C PHE A 181 -20.64 4.73 0.75
N LEU A 182 -19.67 5.02 -0.10
CA LEU A 182 -18.62 6.03 0.14
C LEU A 182 -19.21 7.41 0.40
N ASP A 183 -20.21 7.84 -0.37
CA ASP A 183 -20.87 9.12 -0.17
C ASP A 183 -21.52 9.24 1.22
N ARG A 184 -22.18 8.17 1.66
CA ARG A 184 -22.79 8.13 3.01
C ARG A 184 -21.72 8.09 4.11
N TRP A 185 -20.69 7.27 3.93
CA TRP A 185 -19.62 7.08 4.89
C TRP A 185 -18.80 8.37 5.06
N TYR A 186 -18.44 9.03 3.95
CA TYR A 186 -17.72 10.30 3.95
C TYR A 186 -18.52 11.41 4.61
N THR A 187 -19.80 11.54 4.26
CA THR A 187 -20.69 12.54 4.86
C THR A 187 -20.81 12.38 6.38
N HIS A 188 -20.82 11.13 6.87
CA HIS A 188 -20.86 10.86 8.31
C HIS A 188 -19.54 11.24 8.98
N ARG A 189 -18.40 10.85 8.40
CA ARG A 189 -17.08 11.11 8.94
C ARG A 189 -16.75 12.60 9.02
N VAL A 190 -17.03 13.37 7.98
CA VAL A 190 -16.79 14.82 7.96
C VAL A 190 -17.65 15.54 9.01
N LYS A 191 -18.87 15.06 9.29
CA LYS A 191 -19.71 15.64 10.34
C LYS A 191 -19.19 15.38 11.75
N GLU A 192 -18.57 14.24 11.98
CA GLU A 192 -18.08 13.86 13.32
C GLU A 192 -16.68 14.43 13.63
N GLU A 193 -15.76 14.44 12.66
CA GLU A 193 -14.35 14.76 12.88
C GLU A 193 -13.95 16.17 12.41
N GLY A 194 -14.86 16.92 11.79
CA GLY A 194 -14.56 18.23 11.19
C GLY A 194 -14.07 18.14 9.75
N ASN A 195 -13.22 19.04 9.30
CA ASN A 195 -12.72 19.07 7.93
C ASN A 195 -12.04 17.75 7.56
N GLY A 196 -12.44 17.16 6.44
CA GLY A 196 -11.83 15.94 5.90
C GLY A 196 -10.32 16.13 5.75
N GLU A 197 -9.55 15.14 6.17
CA GLU A 197 -8.12 15.13 5.90
C GLU A 197 -7.90 15.06 4.38
N GLU A 198 -6.99 15.86 3.85
CA GLU A 198 -6.64 15.88 2.42
C GLU A 198 -6.37 14.47 1.88
N THR A 199 -5.66 13.65 2.64
CA THR A 199 -5.36 12.25 2.32
C THR A 199 -6.63 11.42 2.08
N LEU A 200 -7.71 11.65 2.85
CA LEU A 200 -8.96 10.94 2.70
C LEU A 200 -9.67 11.29 1.37
N GLU A 201 -9.59 12.53 0.94
CA GLU A 201 -10.15 12.94 -0.36
C GLU A 201 -9.42 12.25 -1.51
N TYR A 202 -8.11 12.17 -1.46
CA TYR A 202 -7.30 11.44 -2.44
C TYR A 202 -7.55 9.94 -2.41
N GLU A 203 -7.72 9.34 -1.23
CA GLU A 203 -8.10 7.93 -1.10
C GLU A 203 -9.44 7.64 -1.82
N ILE A 204 -10.44 8.50 -1.61
CA ILE A 204 -11.74 8.37 -2.29
C ILE A 204 -11.59 8.52 -3.81
N LYS A 205 -10.81 9.47 -4.28
CA LYS A 205 -10.52 9.63 -5.71
C LYS A 205 -9.84 8.39 -6.30
N GLY A 206 -8.85 7.83 -5.60
CA GLY A 206 -8.18 6.61 -6.02
C GLY A 206 -9.14 5.42 -6.08
N ILE A 207 -10.03 5.26 -5.10
CA ILE A 207 -11.08 4.24 -5.13
C ILE A 207 -11.99 4.44 -6.34
N HIS A 208 -12.41 5.67 -6.64
CA HIS A 208 -13.20 5.99 -7.83
C HIS A 208 -12.47 5.61 -9.12
N GLU A 209 -11.17 5.92 -9.22
CA GLU A 209 -10.34 5.58 -10.39
C GLU A 209 -10.29 4.07 -10.61
N VAL A 210 -9.99 3.28 -9.56
CA VAL A 210 -10.00 1.82 -9.62
C VAL A 210 -11.35 1.27 -10.04
N LEU A 211 -12.44 1.77 -9.46
CA LEU A 211 -13.81 1.33 -9.78
C LEU A 211 -14.24 1.70 -11.21
N GLN A 212 -13.81 2.85 -11.73
CA GLN A 212 -14.10 3.22 -13.11
C GLN A 212 -13.38 2.32 -14.10
N ASN A 213 -12.18 1.89 -13.76
CA ASN A 213 -11.27 1.13 -14.61
C ASN A 213 -11.10 -0.33 -14.16
N CYS A 214 -12.08 -0.86 -13.48
CA CYS A 214 -12.05 -2.18 -12.86
C CYS A 214 -11.87 -3.36 -13.82
N PHE A 215 -11.97 -3.18 -15.13
CA PHE A 215 -11.64 -4.20 -16.13
C PHE A 215 -10.15 -4.24 -16.50
N ALA A 216 -9.42 -3.16 -16.17
CA ALA A 216 -8.01 -3.01 -16.54
C ALA A 216 -7.09 -3.21 -15.34
N ILE A 217 -7.44 -2.70 -14.18
CA ILE A 217 -6.64 -2.79 -12.96
C ILE A 217 -6.93 -4.12 -12.26
N ASP A 218 -5.89 -4.90 -11.97
CA ASP A 218 -6.02 -6.16 -11.23
C ASP A 218 -6.31 -5.86 -9.75
N HIS A 219 -7.49 -6.27 -9.30
CA HIS A 219 -7.97 -6.04 -7.94
C HIS A 219 -9.11 -6.99 -7.59
N TYR A 220 -9.37 -7.13 -6.31
CA TYR A 220 -10.52 -7.84 -5.74
C TYR A 220 -11.35 -6.86 -4.92
N ILE A 221 -12.66 -6.94 -5.03
CA ILE A 221 -13.59 -6.15 -4.20
C ILE A 221 -14.66 -7.09 -3.64
N GLY A 222 -14.88 -6.99 -2.33
CA GLY A 222 -15.95 -7.72 -1.67
C GLY A 222 -16.71 -6.83 -0.68
N GLY A 223 -17.96 -7.16 -0.43
CA GLY A 223 -18.80 -6.36 0.44
C GLY A 223 -19.79 -7.17 1.28
N ILE A 224 -20.14 -6.59 2.42
CA ILE A 224 -21.19 -7.07 3.30
C ILE A 224 -22.45 -6.25 3.04
N PHE A 225 -23.51 -6.94 2.65
CA PHE A 225 -24.82 -6.35 2.43
C PHE A 225 -25.74 -6.75 3.59
N ILE A 226 -26.51 -5.80 4.09
CA ILE A 226 -27.57 -6.02 5.08
C ILE A 226 -28.88 -5.47 4.48
N ASP A 227 -29.90 -6.32 4.40
CA ASP A 227 -31.19 -5.99 3.75
C ASP A 227 -30.99 -5.43 2.32
N GLY A 228 -30.01 -5.98 1.58
CA GLY A 228 -29.68 -5.58 0.22
C GLY A 228 -28.87 -4.29 0.08
N LYS A 229 -28.49 -3.62 1.18
CA LYS A 229 -27.70 -2.39 1.21
C LYS A 229 -26.27 -2.69 1.61
N LEU A 230 -25.28 -2.15 0.88
CA LEU A 230 -23.87 -2.27 1.22
C LEU A 230 -23.56 -1.52 2.52
N GLU A 231 -23.03 -2.23 3.51
CA GLU A 231 -22.68 -1.70 4.83
C GLU A 231 -21.19 -1.83 5.17
N ALA A 232 -20.44 -2.62 4.41
CA ALA A 232 -18.96 -2.62 4.43
C ALA A 232 -18.42 -3.16 3.11
N PHE A 233 -17.20 -2.72 2.74
CA PHE A 233 -16.45 -3.30 1.62
C PHE A 233 -14.95 -3.28 1.87
N SER A 234 -14.23 -4.15 1.16
CA SER A 234 -12.77 -4.15 1.08
C SER A 234 -12.32 -4.21 -0.37
N ILE A 235 -11.17 -3.59 -0.63
CA ILE A 235 -10.43 -3.69 -1.89
C ILE A 235 -9.04 -4.21 -1.57
N GLY A 236 -8.52 -5.12 -2.39
CA GLY A 236 -7.19 -5.67 -2.23
C GLY A 236 -6.67 -6.30 -3.51
N ALA A 237 -5.42 -6.74 -3.46
CA ALA A 237 -4.74 -7.42 -4.54
C ALA A 237 -4.02 -8.68 -4.03
N TYR A 238 -3.57 -9.53 -4.94
CA TYR A 238 -2.83 -10.74 -4.61
C TYR A 238 -1.42 -10.70 -5.19
N ASN A 239 -0.42 -10.85 -4.35
CA ASN A 239 0.95 -11.07 -4.77
C ASN A 239 1.24 -12.58 -4.84
N PRO A 240 1.34 -13.16 -6.05
CA PRO A 240 1.52 -14.60 -6.21
C PRO A 240 2.92 -15.08 -5.77
N ARG A 241 3.93 -14.21 -5.80
CA ARG A 241 5.28 -14.55 -5.36
C ARG A 241 5.37 -14.76 -3.86
N GLU A 242 4.71 -13.88 -3.10
CA GLU A 242 4.69 -13.92 -1.63
C GLU A 242 3.54 -14.76 -1.08
N GLU A 243 2.67 -15.30 -1.95
CA GLU A 243 1.40 -15.94 -1.58
C GLU A 243 0.59 -15.06 -0.62
N MET A 244 0.59 -13.75 -0.88
CA MET A 244 0.12 -12.70 0.03
C MET A 244 -1.08 -11.97 -0.55
N ALA A 245 -2.12 -11.81 0.28
CA ALA A 245 -3.19 -10.85 0.03
C ALA A 245 -2.80 -9.48 0.62
N SER A 246 -2.85 -8.44 -0.18
CA SER A 246 -2.71 -7.04 0.26
C SER A 246 -4.09 -6.41 0.34
N ILE A 247 -4.45 -5.90 1.53
CA ILE A 247 -5.75 -5.28 1.78
C ILE A 247 -5.55 -3.77 1.86
N SER A 248 -5.76 -3.11 0.74
CA SER A 248 -5.50 -1.67 0.60
C SER A 248 -6.64 -0.81 1.16
N ILE A 249 -7.88 -1.24 1.01
CA ILE A 249 -9.04 -0.49 1.49
C ILE A 249 -9.96 -1.42 2.31
N GLU A 250 -10.34 -0.96 3.49
CA GLU A 250 -11.37 -1.58 4.31
C GLU A 250 -12.24 -0.49 4.95
N LYS A 251 -13.49 -0.39 4.55
CA LYS A 251 -14.45 0.59 5.05
C LYS A 251 -15.72 -0.11 5.53
N GLY A 252 -16.29 0.35 6.64
CA GLY A 252 -17.50 -0.19 7.22
C GLY A 252 -18.36 0.88 7.89
N ASN A 253 -19.66 0.62 8.00
CA ASN A 253 -20.60 1.46 8.76
C ASN A 253 -20.28 1.33 10.26
N PRO A 254 -19.80 2.41 10.94
CA PRO A 254 -19.43 2.35 12.36
C PRO A 254 -20.61 2.04 13.27
N ASN A 255 -21.83 2.26 12.82
CA ASN A 255 -23.06 1.99 13.59
C ASN A 255 -23.47 0.51 13.56
N VAL A 256 -22.76 -0.35 12.81
CA VAL A 256 -23.00 -1.79 12.73
C VAL A 256 -21.93 -2.54 13.51
N PRO A 257 -22.22 -2.99 14.75
CA PRO A 257 -21.22 -3.66 15.59
C PRO A 257 -20.70 -4.95 14.95
N GLY A 258 -19.37 -5.10 14.87
CA GLY A 258 -18.71 -6.29 14.31
C GLY A 258 -18.55 -6.28 12.80
N ILE A 259 -19.00 -5.25 12.09
CA ILE A 259 -18.94 -5.19 10.62
C ILE A 259 -17.50 -5.29 10.08
N TYR A 260 -16.53 -4.61 10.70
CA TYR A 260 -15.11 -4.68 10.30
C TYR A 260 -14.51 -6.08 10.51
N GLN A 261 -14.92 -6.79 11.56
CA GLN A 261 -14.46 -8.16 11.78
C GLN A 261 -15.03 -9.13 10.75
N VAL A 262 -16.28 -8.90 10.36
CA VAL A 262 -16.97 -9.73 9.37
C VAL A 262 -16.41 -9.48 7.98
N ILE A 263 -16.28 -8.21 7.54
CA ILE A 263 -15.73 -7.94 6.21
C ILE A 263 -14.30 -8.47 6.08
N ASN A 264 -13.44 -8.28 7.10
CA ASN A 264 -12.08 -8.80 7.10
C ASN A 264 -12.05 -10.33 6.94
N GLN A 265 -12.87 -11.05 7.68
CA GLN A 265 -12.95 -12.51 7.62
C GLN A 265 -13.50 -13.00 6.27
N GLU A 266 -14.66 -12.50 5.87
CA GLU A 266 -15.35 -12.96 4.66
C GLU A 266 -14.58 -12.60 3.38
N PHE A 267 -13.93 -11.43 3.33
CA PHE A 267 -13.11 -11.02 2.20
C PHE A 267 -11.95 -11.98 1.98
N LEU A 268 -11.25 -12.38 3.04
CA LEU A 268 -10.16 -13.35 2.95
C LEU A 268 -10.65 -14.77 2.60
N LEU A 269 -11.82 -15.16 3.10
CA LEU A 269 -12.40 -16.47 2.81
C LEU A 269 -12.80 -16.62 1.34
N HIS A 270 -13.34 -15.55 0.74
CA HIS A 270 -13.94 -15.62 -0.59
C HIS A 270 -12.98 -15.18 -1.70
N GLU A 271 -12.20 -14.10 -1.49
CA GLU A 271 -11.33 -13.56 -2.54
C GLU A 271 -9.90 -14.13 -2.49
N PHE A 272 -9.41 -14.50 -1.31
CA PHE A 272 -8.03 -14.95 -1.12
C PHE A 272 -7.91 -16.30 -0.40
N PRO A 273 -8.67 -17.34 -0.79
CA PRO A 273 -8.58 -18.66 -0.14
C PRO A 273 -7.19 -19.29 -0.24
N GLN A 274 -6.40 -18.91 -1.25
CA GLN A 274 -5.05 -19.40 -1.53
C GLN A 274 -3.95 -18.66 -0.74
N ALA A 275 -4.25 -17.48 -0.18
CA ALA A 275 -3.23 -16.68 0.51
C ALA A 275 -2.73 -17.38 1.77
N LYS A 276 -1.42 -17.30 2.01
CA LYS A 276 -0.77 -17.73 3.26
C LYS A 276 -0.46 -16.54 4.17
N LEU A 277 -0.18 -15.40 3.57
CA LEU A 277 0.15 -14.15 4.24
C LEU A 277 -0.90 -13.10 3.91
N VAL A 278 -1.14 -12.18 4.84
CA VAL A 278 -1.98 -10.99 4.64
C VAL A 278 -1.19 -9.77 5.06
N ASN A 279 -1.05 -8.81 4.15
CA ASN A 279 -0.60 -7.46 4.45
C ASN A 279 -1.85 -6.57 4.60
N ARG A 280 -1.95 -5.84 5.70
CA ARG A 280 -3.03 -4.88 5.96
C ARG A 280 -2.50 -3.46 6.10
N GLU A 281 -1.43 -3.15 5.39
CA GLU A 281 -0.76 -1.85 5.36
C GLU A 281 -0.32 -1.33 6.73
N ASP A 282 0.17 -0.11 6.77
CA ASP A 282 0.68 0.59 7.96
C ASP A 282 -0.42 1.25 8.80
N ASP A 283 -0.02 1.91 9.89
CA ASP A 283 -0.93 2.65 10.76
C ASP A 283 -0.77 4.18 10.69
N MET A 284 0.11 4.69 9.84
CA MET A 284 0.39 6.12 9.65
C MET A 284 0.67 6.88 10.95
N GLY A 285 1.16 6.21 12.00
CA GLY A 285 1.35 6.78 13.34
C GLY A 285 0.05 7.03 14.12
N LEU A 286 -1.11 6.64 13.58
CA LEU A 286 -2.42 6.84 14.22
C LEU A 286 -2.66 5.79 15.30
N GLN A 287 -2.63 6.20 16.58
CA GLN A 287 -2.76 5.30 17.72
C GLN A 287 -4.01 4.41 17.69
N GLY A 288 -5.13 4.93 17.19
CA GLY A 288 -6.38 4.18 17.06
C GLY A 288 -6.23 3.03 16.06
N LEU A 289 -5.65 3.32 14.90
CA LEU A 289 -5.39 2.34 13.84
C LEU A 289 -4.34 1.31 14.28
N ARG A 290 -3.26 1.76 14.93
CA ARG A 290 -2.23 0.89 15.54
C ARG A 290 -2.85 -0.14 16.48
N LYS A 291 -3.65 0.31 17.46
CA LYS A 291 -4.36 -0.58 18.39
C LYS A 291 -5.29 -1.56 17.67
N ALA A 292 -5.99 -1.09 16.64
CA ALA A 292 -6.87 -1.94 15.84
C ALA A 292 -6.07 -3.04 15.15
N LYS A 293 -4.96 -2.71 14.46
CA LYS A 293 -4.11 -3.65 13.75
C LYS A 293 -3.40 -4.64 14.69
N GLU A 294 -2.78 -4.16 15.76
CA GLU A 294 -2.15 -5.01 16.79
C GLU A 294 -3.13 -6.01 17.42
N SER A 295 -4.40 -5.60 17.58
CA SER A 295 -5.44 -6.46 18.18
C SER A 295 -5.77 -7.70 17.35
N TYR A 296 -5.27 -7.80 16.11
CA TYR A 296 -5.36 -8.99 15.25
C TYR A 296 -4.11 -9.87 15.31
N ASN A 297 -3.18 -9.59 16.24
CA ASN A 297 -1.99 -10.38 16.51
C ASN A 297 -1.11 -10.58 15.26
N PRO A 298 -0.50 -9.52 14.74
CA PRO A 298 0.40 -9.63 13.59
C PRO A 298 1.53 -10.61 13.88
N ILE A 299 1.95 -11.36 12.88
CA ILE A 299 3.08 -12.30 12.95
C ILE A 299 4.42 -11.65 12.62
N GLY A 300 4.41 -10.41 12.10
CA GLY A 300 5.58 -9.64 11.72
C GLY A 300 5.19 -8.34 11.05
N PHE A 301 6.21 -7.69 10.49
CA PHE A 301 6.07 -6.44 9.78
C PHE A 301 6.86 -6.49 8.46
N ALA A 302 6.36 -5.86 7.41
CA ALA A 302 7.17 -5.48 6.26
C ALA A 302 7.68 -4.05 6.51
N ARG A 303 8.97 -3.95 6.82
CA ARG A 303 9.58 -2.66 7.17
C ARG A 303 9.83 -1.84 5.93
N LYS A 304 9.73 -0.54 6.10
CA LYS A 304 9.96 0.44 5.04
C LYS A 304 10.96 1.48 5.51
N TYR A 305 11.79 1.96 4.59
CA TYR A 305 12.90 2.85 4.90
C TYR A 305 12.90 4.08 4.01
N MET A 306 13.24 5.21 4.58
CA MET A 306 13.70 6.37 3.81
C MET A 306 15.18 6.16 3.48
N VAL A 307 15.54 6.36 2.20
CA VAL A 307 16.93 6.33 1.73
C VAL A 307 17.25 7.66 1.05
N LEU A 308 18.24 8.38 1.56
CA LEU A 308 18.72 9.64 0.99
C LEU A 308 20.21 9.55 0.66
N GLN A 309 20.57 9.91 -0.56
CA GLN A 309 21.96 9.96 -1.00
C GLN A 309 22.72 11.09 -0.31
N LYS A 310 23.77 10.76 0.46
CA LYS A 310 24.60 11.67 1.25
C LYS A 310 25.80 12.23 0.48
N ASP A 311 26.33 11.50 -0.49
CA ASP A 311 27.51 11.90 -1.26
C ASP A 311 27.18 12.87 -2.42
N PHE A 312 25.95 13.41 -2.48
CA PHE A 312 25.55 14.46 -3.41
C PHE A 312 25.74 15.83 -2.77
N GLN A 313 26.36 16.77 -3.48
CA GLN A 313 26.62 18.11 -2.95
C GLN A 313 25.32 18.87 -2.63
N GLY A 314 25.16 19.29 -1.39
CA GLY A 314 23.99 20.03 -0.90
C GLY A 314 22.79 19.13 -0.61
N TYR A 315 23.02 17.87 -0.30
CA TYR A 315 21.97 16.91 0.08
C TYR A 315 21.22 17.33 1.35
N GLU A 316 21.85 18.11 2.22
CA GLU A 316 21.32 18.57 3.50
C GLU A 316 19.98 19.31 3.33
N LYS A 317 19.76 19.96 2.19
CA LYS A 317 18.51 20.65 1.85
C LYS A 317 17.32 19.73 1.66
N TYR A 318 17.57 18.43 1.54
CA TYR A 318 16.57 17.38 1.34
C TYR A 318 16.31 16.58 2.63
N LEU A 319 17.00 16.93 3.72
CA LEU A 319 16.63 16.49 5.06
C LEU A 319 15.36 17.25 5.46
N THR A 320 14.35 16.54 5.92
CA THR A 320 13.16 17.16 6.51
C THR A 320 13.40 17.43 8.00
N ASP A 321 12.70 18.39 8.59
CA ASP A 321 12.83 18.78 10.02
C ASP A 321 12.81 17.59 10.98
N LYS A 322 12.04 16.55 10.65
CA LYS A 322 12.00 15.27 11.39
C LYS A 322 13.37 14.55 11.43
N TYR A 323 14.31 14.91 10.56
CA TYR A 323 15.59 14.25 10.38
C TYR A 323 16.80 15.15 10.76
N GLU A 324 16.58 16.43 11.06
CA GLU A 324 17.68 17.36 11.43
C GLU A 324 18.22 17.09 12.82
N GLU A 325 17.35 16.74 13.79
CA GLU A 325 17.75 16.54 15.21
C GLU A 325 18.72 15.36 15.42
N GLU A 326 18.74 14.36 14.53
CA GLU A 326 19.60 13.18 14.69
C GLU A 326 20.95 13.29 13.98
N VAL A 327 21.13 14.24 13.07
CA VAL A 327 22.42 14.45 12.36
C VAL A 327 23.45 15.12 13.29
N GLU A 328 23.00 15.93 14.25
CA GLU A 328 23.86 16.59 15.24
C GLU A 328 24.48 15.62 16.25
N ASP A 329 23.92 14.42 16.44
CA ASP A 329 24.44 13.42 17.40
C ASP A 329 25.56 12.52 16.80
N TYR A 330 25.92 12.68 15.51
CA TYR A 330 26.93 11.88 14.82
C TYR A 330 28.14 12.69 14.32
N GLU A 331 28.24 14.01 14.59
CA GLU A 331 29.44 14.84 14.43
C GLU A 331 30.16 14.98 15.78
#